data_0de98c88c2c534764cadf3a56d01dd36
#
_entry.id   0de98c88c2c534764cadf3a56d01dd36
#
_cell.length_a   1.000
_cell.length_b   1.000
_cell.length_c   1.000
_cell.angle_alpha   90.00
_cell.angle_beta   90.00
_cell.angle_gamma   90.00
#
_symmetry.space_group_name_H-M   'P 1'
#
loop_
_entity.id
_entity.type
_entity.pdbx_description
1 polymer ?
#
loop_
_entity_poly.entity_id
_entity_poly.type
_entity_poly.pdbx_seq_one_letter_code
_entity_poly.pdbx_strand_id
1 'polypeptide(L)'
;MNLFRCFAISFALSFAAACSSGPGTDFKVASPDGTLCVGIRAADSLTYTVTRHGTPVLLPSAIGLHFADGTVLGRGAKVTDARRETVERVVEAPFYRQARFTEHYNQLRLTFEGGYAVTFRVFDQGCAYRIETHLPGERTVAGEVAEFNFAGDPGLFAAYSDGLCNAYQSQYEKCRLNALGTEKPVLLPLAADCGAAGRVLVCEADLEAYPGMFLTPSAGGLR
;
A
#
# COMPACT_ATOMS: atom_id res chain seq x y z
N MET A 1 -39.11 10.04 -60.47
CA MET A 1 -37.74 10.52 -60.22
C MET A 1 -37.46 10.28 -58.71
N ASN A 2 -37.03 9.05 -58.40
CA ASN A 2 -36.89 8.54 -57.02
C ASN A 2 -35.42 8.64 -56.59
N LEU A 3 -35.16 9.47 -55.57
CA LEU A 3 -33.85 9.54 -54.92
C LEU A 3 -33.81 8.50 -53.80
N PHE A 4 -33.02 7.44 -53.96
CA PHE A 4 -32.63 6.52 -52.90
C PHE A 4 -31.50 7.17 -52.09
N ARG A 5 -31.75 7.47 -50.81
CA ARG A 5 -30.70 7.83 -49.83
C ARG A 5 -30.21 6.56 -49.15
N CYS A 6 -29.01 6.14 -49.51
CA CYS A 6 -28.25 5.11 -48.75
C CYS A 6 -27.75 5.68 -47.45
N PHE A 7 -28.25 5.13 -46.33
CA PHE A 7 -27.71 5.38 -44.99
C PHE A 7 -26.58 4.32 -44.75
N ALA A 8 -25.33 4.76 -44.77
CA ALA A 8 -24.22 3.92 -44.38
C ALA A 8 -24.12 3.97 -42.82
N ILE A 9 -24.45 2.85 -42.17
CA ILE A 9 -24.19 2.64 -40.72
C ILE A 9 -22.75 2.20 -40.57
N SER A 10 -21.87 3.11 -40.12
CA SER A 10 -20.53 2.78 -39.71
C SER A 10 -20.57 2.12 -38.34
N PHE A 11 -20.31 0.82 -38.32
CA PHE A 11 -20.11 0.05 -37.10
C PHE A 11 -18.65 0.26 -36.66
N ALA A 12 -18.43 1.13 -35.68
CA ALA A 12 -17.13 1.29 -35.06
C ALA A 12 -16.87 0.07 -34.15
N LEU A 13 -16.07 -0.89 -34.62
CA LEU A 13 -15.53 -1.96 -33.80
C LEU A 13 -14.48 -1.35 -32.87
N SER A 14 -14.83 -1.14 -31.61
CA SER A 14 -13.87 -0.82 -30.55
C SER A 14 -13.06 -2.09 -30.27
N PHE A 15 -11.86 -2.18 -30.84
CA PHE A 15 -10.86 -3.18 -30.46
C PHE A 15 -10.34 -2.79 -29.08
N ALA A 16 -10.84 -3.43 -28.03
CA ALA A 16 -10.16 -3.47 -26.75
C ALA A 16 -8.89 -4.30 -26.94
N ALA A 17 -7.77 -3.63 -27.16
CA ALA A 17 -6.45 -4.27 -27.15
C ALA A 17 -6.18 -4.76 -25.72
N ALA A 18 -6.47 -6.04 -25.46
CA ALA A 18 -5.92 -6.75 -24.31
C ALA A 18 -4.40 -6.86 -24.53
N CYS A 19 -3.64 -5.89 -24.05
CA CYS A 19 -2.20 -6.05 -23.92
C CYS A 19 -1.96 -7.12 -22.86
N SER A 20 -1.74 -8.35 -23.29
CA SER A 20 -1.04 -9.37 -22.51
C SER A 20 0.44 -8.99 -22.49
N SER A 21 0.83 -8.01 -21.68
CA SER A 21 2.23 -7.84 -21.31
C SER A 21 2.60 -9.05 -20.45
N GLY A 22 3.63 -9.79 -20.85
CA GLY A 22 4.30 -10.77 -19.98
C GLY A 22 4.67 -10.14 -18.62
N PRO A 23 5.15 -10.91 -17.65
CA PRO A 23 5.35 -10.44 -16.28
C PRO A 23 6.28 -9.21 -16.29
N GLY A 24 5.69 -8.03 -16.21
CA GLY A 24 6.39 -6.75 -16.09
C GLY A 24 6.98 -6.63 -14.70
N THR A 25 7.98 -5.78 -14.55
CA THR A 25 8.57 -5.44 -13.25
C THR A 25 7.87 -4.26 -12.58
N ASP A 26 7.14 -3.47 -13.36
CA ASP A 26 6.52 -2.22 -12.92
C ASP A 26 4.99 -2.29 -13.08
N PHE A 27 4.29 -2.01 -11.99
CA PHE A 27 2.84 -2.01 -11.91
C PHE A 27 2.33 -0.70 -11.32
N LYS A 28 1.07 -0.40 -11.56
CA LYS A 28 0.42 0.81 -11.04
C LYS A 28 -1.05 0.55 -10.76
N VAL A 29 -1.55 1.08 -9.64
CA VAL A 29 -2.97 1.11 -9.31
C VAL A 29 -3.33 2.48 -8.75
N ALA A 30 -4.44 3.06 -9.22
CA ALA A 30 -4.93 4.37 -8.78
C ALA A 30 -6.23 4.22 -8.00
N SER A 31 -6.58 5.23 -7.20
CA SER A 31 -7.89 5.37 -6.59
C SER A 31 -9.00 5.48 -7.66
N PRO A 32 -10.26 5.21 -7.31
CA PRO A 32 -11.39 5.39 -8.23
C PRO A 32 -11.47 6.78 -8.84
N ASP A 33 -11.22 7.84 -8.07
CA ASP A 33 -11.17 9.23 -8.52
C ASP A 33 -9.87 9.62 -9.25
N GLY A 34 -8.88 8.71 -9.28
CA GLY A 34 -7.57 8.93 -9.93
C GLY A 34 -6.61 9.84 -9.19
N THR A 35 -6.95 10.37 -8.02
CA THR A 35 -6.13 11.35 -7.29
C THR A 35 -4.95 10.72 -6.56
N LEU A 36 -5.14 9.52 -6.02
CA LEU A 36 -4.11 8.74 -5.35
C LEU A 36 -3.60 7.64 -6.27
N CYS A 37 -2.29 7.45 -6.30
CA CYS A 37 -1.70 6.40 -7.12
C CYS A 37 -0.56 5.69 -6.41
N VAL A 38 -0.59 4.36 -6.45
CA VAL A 38 0.47 3.49 -5.97
C VAL A 38 1.19 2.88 -7.16
N GLY A 39 2.50 3.14 -7.25
CA GLY A 39 3.41 2.46 -8.17
C GLY A 39 4.08 1.31 -7.44
N ILE A 40 4.21 0.15 -8.06
CA ILE A 40 4.85 -1.03 -7.49
C ILE A 40 5.94 -1.50 -8.43
N ARG A 41 7.14 -1.76 -7.89
CA ARG A 41 8.25 -2.33 -8.63
C ARG A 41 8.68 -3.64 -8.01
N ALA A 42 8.61 -4.71 -8.81
CA ALA A 42 9.05 -6.05 -8.47
C ALA A 42 10.37 -6.36 -9.19
N ALA A 43 11.50 -6.20 -8.51
CA ALA A 43 12.84 -6.39 -9.04
C ALA A 43 13.73 -7.05 -7.96
N ASP A 44 14.95 -6.54 -7.75
CA ASP A 44 15.85 -7.02 -6.67
C ASP A 44 15.21 -6.90 -5.29
N SER A 45 14.34 -5.90 -5.13
CA SER A 45 13.46 -5.72 -3.96
C SER A 45 12.06 -5.34 -4.44
N LEU A 46 11.05 -5.83 -3.74
CA LEU A 46 9.68 -5.37 -3.92
C LEU A 46 9.53 -4.02 -3.22
N THR A 47 9.27 -2.98 -4.01
CA THR A 47 9.09 -1.61 -3.50
C THR A 47 7.79 -1.02 -4.00
N TYR A 48 7.28 -0.04 -3.27
CA TYR A 48 6.12 0.75 -3.68
C TYR A 48 6.39 2.24 -3.52
N THR A 49 5.67 3.04 -4.27
CA THR A 49 5.64 4.51 -4.20
C THR A 49 4.21 4.97 -4.07
N VAL A 50 3.99 6.14 -3.47
CA VAL A 50 2.66 6.76 -3.38
C VAL A 50 2.75 8.19 -3.88
N THR A 51 1.84 8.56 -4.78
CA THR A 51 1.66 9.94 -5.24
C THR A 51 0.23 10.39 -5.03
N ARG A 52 0.02 11.66 -4.70
CA ARG A 52 -1.29 12.28 -4.60
C ARG A 52 -1.35 13.51 -5.50
N HIS A 53 -2.34 13.57 -6.41
CA HIS A 53 -2.42 14.62 -7.47
C HIS A 53 -1.09 14.79 -8.23
N GLY A 54 -0.36 13.69 -8.46
CA GLY A 54 0.96 13.70 -9.09
C GLY A 54 2.12 14.13 -8.17
N THR A 55 1.85 14.62 -6.96
CA THR A 55 2.89 14.99 -5.98
C THR A 55 3.35 13.75 -5.21
N PRO A 56 4.65 13.46 -5.12
CA PRO A 56 5.16 12.35 -4.34
C PRO A 56 4.83 12.49 -2.86
N VAL A 57 4.33 11.40 -2.26
CA VAL A 57 4.09 11.24 -0.82
C VAL A 57 5.12 10.28 -0.24
N LEU A 58 5.22 9.07 -0.82
CA LEU A 58 6.25 8.10 -0.49
C LEU A 58 7.12 7.84 -1.72
N LEU A 59 8.41 7.88 -1.53
CA LEU A 59 9.46 7.43 -2.45
C LEU A 59 9.54 5.89 -2.40
N PRO A 60 10.38 5.23 -3.22
CA PRO A 60 10.49 3.77 -3.18
C PRO A 60 10.73 3.26 -1.76
N SER A 61 9.75 2.52 -1.25
CA SER A 61 9.67 1.98 0.09
C SER A 61 9.56 0.46 -0.02
N ALA A 62 10.46 -0.28 0.63
CA ALA A 62 10.51 -1.73 0.52
C ALA A 62 9.46 -2.39 1.42
N ILE A 63 8.95 -3.55 0.96
CA ILE A 63 8.08 -4.45 1.72
C ILE A 63 8.54 -5.89 1.57
N GLY A 64 8.46 -6.65 2.65
CA GLY A 64 8.84 -8.05 2.65
C GLY A 64 8.71 -8.73 4.00
N LEU A 65 8.97 -10.03 4.04
CA LEU A 65 8.99 -10.83 5.27
C LEU A 65 10.27 -11.67 5.33
N HIS A 66 10.81 -11.77 6.53
CA HIS A 66 11.93 -12.67 6.86
C HIS A 66 11.43 -13.77 7.79
N PHE A 67 11.69 -15.01 7.44
CA PHE A 67 11.37 -16.16 8.27
C PHE A 67 12.61 -16.70 9.01
N ALA A 68 12.38 -17.35 10.13
CA ALA A 68 13.46 -17.91 10.98
C ALA A 68 14.27 -19.00 10.27
N ASP A 69 13.73 -19.63 9.24
CA ASP A 69 14.43 -20.61 8.40
C ASP A 69 15.33 -20.00 7.31
N GLY A 70 15.44 -18.67 7.27
CA GLY A 70 16.22 -17.93 6.29
C GLY A 70 15.46 -17.60 5.00
N THR A 71 14.21 -18.03 4.85
CA THR A 71 13.36 -17.61 3.71
C THR A 71 13.09 -16.11 3.77
N VAL A 72 13.25 -15.42 2.64
CA VAL A 72 12.98 -13.97 2.52
C VAL A 72 12.02 -13.73 1.37
N LEU A 73 10.86 -13.13 1.66
CA LEU A 73 9.90 -12.67 0.67
C LEU A 73 10.12 -11.19 0.38
N GLY A 74 9.88 -10.78 -0.88
CA GLY A 74 10.11 -9.40 -1.33
C GLY A 74 11.50 -9.13 -1.91
N ARG A 75 12.46 -10.07 -1.79
CA ARG A 75 13.77 -10.00 -2.44
C ARG A 75 13.75 -10.83 -3.73
N GLY A 76 14.33 -10.30 -4.83
CA GLY A 76 14.33 -10.98 -6.12
C GLY A 76 12.90 -11.30 -6.61
N ALA A 77 11.97 -10.37 -6.38
CA ALA A 77 10.54 -10.58 -6.56
C ALA A 77 10.20 -10.78 -8.03
N LYS A 78 9.68 -11.96 -8.38
CA LYS A 78 9.23 -12.29 -9.73
C LYS A 78 7.73 -12.53 -9.74
N VAL A 79 7.01 -11.68 -10.44
CA VAL A 79 5.54 -11.75 -10.57
C VAL A 79 5.16 -12.88 -11.53
N THR A 80 4.25 -13.74 -11.07
CA THR A 80 3.68 -14.84 -11.88
C THR A 80 2.27 -14.54 -12.36
N ASP A 81 1.51 -13.72 -11.60
CA ASP A 81 0.14 -13.32 -11.96
C ASP A 81 -0.16 -11.92 -11.40
N ALA A 82 -0.97 -11.16 -12.14
CA ALA A 82 -1.41 -9.82 -11.74
C ALA A 82 -2.90 -9.65 -12.01
N ARG A 83 -3.69 -9.52 -10.94
CA ARG A 83 -5.15 -9.37 -11.01
C ARG A 83 -5.57 -7.99 -10.55
N ARG A 84 -6.49 -7.38 -11.31
CA ARG A 84 -7.08 -6.08 -11.02
C ARG A 84 -8.57 -6.25 -10.77
N GLU A 85 -9.07 -5.48 -9.82
CA GLU A 85 -10.47 -5.47 -9.47
C GLU A 85 -10.87 -4.06 -9.03
N THR A 86 -12.08 -3.63 -9.36
CA THR A 86 -12.74 -2.48 -8.76
C THR A 86 -13.86 -3.00 -7.88
N VAL A 87 -13.86 -2.59 -6.63
CA VAL A 87 -14.88 -2.99 -5.64
C VAL A 87 -15.68 -1.77 -5.24
N GLU A 88 -17.00 -1.91 -5.33
CA GLU A 88 -17.96 -0.95 -4.77
C GLU A 88 -19.07 -1.75 -4.07
N ARG A 89 -19.16 -1.61 -2.76
CA ARG A 89 -20.16 -2.32 -1.95
C ARG A 89 -20.54 -1.55 -0.69
N VAL A 90 -21.75 -1.78 -0.22
CA VAL A 90 -22.18 -1.30 1.09
C VAL A 90 -21.74 -2.30 2.16
N VAL A 91 -21.09 -1.79 3.19
CA VAL A 91 -20.67 -2.55 4.38
C VAL A 91 -21.57 -2.18 5.55
N GLU A 92 -22.16 -3.19 6.17
CA GLU A 92 -22.90 -3.05 7.42
C GLU A 92 -21.91 -3.08 8.60
N ALA A 93 -21.93 -2.03 9.42
CA ALA A 93 -21.02 -1.89 10.57
C ALA A 93 -21.80 -1.46 11.82
N PRO A 94 -22.64 -2.36 12.41
CA PRO A 94 -23.60 -2.00 13.45
C PRO A 94 -22.98 -1.45 14.73
N PHE A 95 -21.70 -1.73 14.98
CA PHE A 95 -20.96 -1.24 16.16
C PHE A 95 -20.03 -0.06 15.85
N TYR A 96 -20.08 0.47 14.64
CA TYR A 96 -19.28 1.61 14.22
C TYR A 96 -20.11 2.91 14.27
N ARG A 97 -19.42 4.05 14.19
CA ARG A 97 -20.05 5.39 14.22
C ARG A 97 -21.10 5.61 13.12
N GLN A 98 -20.95 4.93 11.99
CA GLN A 98 -21.93 4.85 10.92
C GLN A 98 -22.32 3.39 10.74
N ALA A 99 -23.61 3.08 10.81
CA ALA A 99 -24.11 1.70 10.67
C ALA A 99 -23.88 1.12 9.27
N ARG A 100 -23.70 1.99 8.28
CA ARG A 100 -23.43 1.63 6.88
C ARG A 100 -22.44 2.60 6.27
N PHE A 101 -21.53 2.10 5.44
CA PHE A 101 -20.67 2.92 4.58
C PHE A 101 -20.42 2.22 3.25
N THR A 102 -20.15 3.01 2.21
CA THR A 102 -19.75 2.48 0.91
C THR A 102 -18.24 2.27 0.91
N GLU A 103 -17.82 1.05 0.68
CA GLU A 103 -16.45 0.70 0.39
C GLU A 103 -16.24 0.77 -1.12
N HIS A 104 -15.36 1.67 -1.57
CA HIS A 104 -15.06 1.88 -2.99
C HIS A 104 -13.55 2.01 -3.16
N TYR A 105 -12.94 1.06 -3.89
CA TYR A 105 -11.50 1.03 -4.14
C TYR A 105 -11.16 0.27 -5.41
N ASN A 106 -9.97 0.55 -5.95
CA ASN A 106 -9.31 -0.31 -6.93
C ASN A 106 -8.28 -1.19 -6.23
N GLN A 107 -8.21 -2.46 -6.64
CA GLN A 107 -7.31 -3.46 -6.09
C GLN A 107 -6.37 -3.97 -7.17
N LEU A 108 -5.11 -4.17 -6.80
CA LEU A 108 -4.12 -4.92 -7.56
C LEU A 108 -3.54 -6.01 -6.67
N ARG A 109 -3.72 -7.27 -7.06
CA ARG A 109 -3.10 -8.43 -6.43
C ARG A 109 -1.99 -8.95 -7.32
N LEU A 110 -0.78 -8.98 -6.82
CA LEU A 110 0.40 -9.55 -7.46
C LEU A 110 0.74 -10.87 -6.78
N THR A 111 0.81 -11.94 -7.56
CA THR A 111 1.29 -13.26 -7.11
C THR A 111 2.72 -13.44 -7.54
N PHE A 112 3.55 -13.99 -6.67
CA PHE A 112 4.98 -14.12 -6.88
C PHE A 112 5.44 -15.57 -6.88
N GLU A 113 6.57 -15.85 -7.53
CA GLU A 113 7.33 -17.06 -7.28
C GLU A 113 7.65 -17.16 -5.78
N GLY A 114 7.72 -18.38 -5.24
CA GLY A 114 8.00 -18.58 -3.81
C GLY A 114 6.75 -18.62 -2.91
N GLY A 115 5.53 -18.71 -3.49
CA GLY A 115 4.31 -19.02 -2.75
C GLY A 115 3.77 -17.88 -1.90
N TYR A 116 3.81 -16.66 -2.39
CA TYR A 116 3.20 -15.50 -1.72
C TYR A 116 2.52 -14.54 -2.70
N ALA A 117 1.70 -13.67 -2.18
CA ALA A 117 1.08 -12.60 -2.93
C ALA A 117 1.09 -11.31 -2.12
N VAL A 118 1.02 -10.16 -2.80
CA VAL A 118 0.80 -8.85 -2.19
C VAL A 118 -0.39 -8.19 -2.87
N THR A 119 -1.35 -7.80 -2.04
CA THR A 119 -2.56 -7.11 -2.47
C THR A 119 -2.50 -5.65 -2.06
N PHE A 120 -2.60 -4.76 -3.04
CA PHE A 120 -2.75 -3.32 -2.82
C PHE A 120 -4.20 -2.91 -3.04
N ARG A 121 -4.77 -2.16 -2.11
CA ARG A 121 -6.07 -1.50 -2.23
C ARG A 121 -5.88 -0.01 -2.19
N VAL A 122 -6.45 0.70 -3.13
CA VAL A 122 -6.31 2.16 -3.25
C VAL A 122 -7.70 2.77 -3.27
N PHE A 123 -8.01 3.50 -2.21
CA PHE A 123 -9.22 4.29 -2.00
C PHE A 123 -8.94 5.75 -2.36
N ASP A 124 -9.97 6.59 -2.48
CA ASP A 124 -9.78 8.02 -2.74
C ASP A 124 -9.06 8.75 -1.59
N GLN A 125 -9.11 8.20 -0.37
CA GLN A 125 -8.54 8.81 0.82
C GLN A 125 -7.30 8.10 1.38
N GLY A 126 -6.87 6.97 0.79
CA GLY A 126 -5.74 6.22 1.30
C GLY A 126 -5.47 4.95 0.53
N CYS A 127 -4.39 4.28 0.88
CA CYS A 127 -4.04 2.98 0.33
C CYS A 127 -3.57 2.04 1.44
N ALA A 128 -3.72 0.77 1.19
CA ALA A 128 -3.22 -0.29 2.07
C ALA A 128 -2.58 -1.40 1.25
N TYR A 129 -1.65 -2.13 1.86
CA TYR A 129 -1.18 -3.39 1.32
C TYR A 129 -1.29 -4.51 2.36
N ARG A 130 -1.35 -5.75 1.86
CA ARG A 130 -1.31 -6.97 2.66
C ARG A 130 -0.40 -7.98 1.97
N ILE A 131 0.48 -8.62 2.74
CA ILE A 131 1.24 -9.79 2.31
C ILE A 131 0.45 -11.04 2.69
N GLU A 132 0.28 -11.94 1.74
CA GLU A 132 -0.39 -13.23 1.91
C GLU A 132 0.62 -14.34 1.60
N THR A 133 0.79 -15.29 2.50
CA THR A 133 1.70 -16.43 2.29
C THR A 133 0.93 -17.72 2.08
N HIS A 134 1.38 -18.53 1.13
CA HIS A 134 0.85 -19.86 0.81
C HIS A 134 1.95 -20.91 0.96
N LEU A 135 2.85 -20.69 1.92
CA LEU A 135 3.96 -21.58 2.22
C LEU A 135 3.44 -22.83 2.96
N PRO A 136 4.00 -24.00 2.69
CA PRO A 136 3.60 -25.21 3.39
C PRO A 136 4.06 -25.21 4.84
N GLY A 137 3.23 -25.75 5.73
CA GLY A 137 3.51 -25.91 7.14
C GLY A 137 3.49 -24.61 7.94
N GLU A 138 3.79 -24.74 9.22
CA GLU A 138 3.90 -23.63 10.16
C GLU A 138 5.24 -22.92 9.99
N ARG A 139 5.23 -21.59 9.98
CA ARG A 139 6.43 -20.78 9.77
C ARG A 139 6.54 -19.70 10.82
N THR A 140 7.73 -19.48 11.35
CA THR A 140 8.01 -18.39 12.28
C THR A 140 8.52 -17.18 11.52
N VAL A 141 7.81 -16.06 11.61
CA VAL A 141 8.27 -14.76 11.10
C VAL A 141 9.35 -14.23 12.05
N ALA A 142 10.53 -13.95 11.51
CA ALA A 142 11.66 -13.39 12.25
C ALA A 142 11.72 -11.85 12.14
N GLY A 143 11.10 -11.28 11.10
CA GLY A 143 11.06 -9.83 10.90
C GLY A 143 10.23 -9.46 9.69
N GLU A 144 9.81 -8.20 9.67
CA GLU A 144 9.10 -7.58 8.56
C GLU A 144 9.92 -6.42 8.00
N VAL A 145 9.86 -6.24 6.70
CA VAL A 145 10.32 -5.02 6.03
C VAL A 145 9.07 -4.23 5.65
N ALA A 146 8.86 -3.11 6.34
CA ALA A 146 7.74 -2.19 6.11
C ALA A 146 8.28 -0.76 6.11
N GLU A 147 8.82 -0.31 4.97
CA GLU A 147 9.41 1.01 4.84
C GLU A 147 8.37 2.07 4.46
N PHE A 148 8.58 3.28 4.98
CA PHE A 148 7.82 4.49 4.66
C PHE A 148 8.80 5.63 4.39
N ASN A 149 9.35 5.70 3.18
CA ASN A 149 10.32 6.71 2.75
C ASN A 149 9.58 7.95 2.24
N PHE A 150 9.35 8.92 3.11
CA PHE A 150 8.63 10.14 2.76
C PHE A 150 9.39 11.01 1.75
N ALA A 151 8.66 11.68 0.88
CA ALA A 151 9.22 12.69 0.00
C ALA A 151 9.56 13.94 0.81
N GLY A 152 10.86 14.20 1.03
CA GLY A 152 11.34 15.33 1.82
C GLY A 152 11.36 15.07 3.33
N ASP A 153 11.21 16.15 4.10
CA ASP A 153 11.28 16.13 5.57
C ASP A 153 9.96 16.61 6.17
N PRO A 154 8.91 15.75 6.24
CA PRO A 154 7.61 16.13 6.77
C PRO A 154 7.65 16.45 8.26
N GLY A 155 6.71 17.29 8.71
CA GLY A 155 6.43 17.46 10.13
C GLY A 155 5.67 16.24 10.66
N LEU A 156 6.14 15.66 11.74
CA LEU A 156 5.54 14.46 12.35
C LEU A 156 4.83 14.80 13.66
N PHE A 157 3.80 14.00 13.95
CA PHE A 157 3.25 13.81 15.29
C PHE A 157 3.56 12.36 15.66
N ALA A 158 4.58 12.16 16.46
CA ALA A 158 5.10 10.87 16.85
C ALA A 158 4.92 10.63 18.34
N ALA A 159 4.54 9.42 18.73
CA ALA A 159 4.55 8.96 20.10
C ALA A 159 5.60 7.86 20.25
N TYR A 160 6.38 7.87 21.31
CA TYR A 160 7.45 6.92 21.55
C TYR A 160 7.02 5.87 22.56
N SER A 161 7.51 4.64 22.39
CA SER A 161 7.29 3.57 23.36
C SER A 161 8.51 3.36 24.25
N ASP A 162 8.29 3.14 25.54
CA ASP A 162 9.33 2.77 26.51
C ASP A 162 9.63 1.26 26.52
N GLY A 163 9.17 0.53 25.50
CA GLY A 163 9.36 -0.90 25.33
C GLY A 163 8.21 -1.53 24.55
N LEU A 164 8.28 -2.83 24.32
CA LEU A 164 7.30 -3.56 23.52
C LEU A 164 6.08 -4.04 24.33
N CYS A 165 6.11 -3.89 25.66
CA CYS A 165 5.02 -4.31 26.55
C CYS A 165 4.70 -3.20 27.55
N ASN A 166 3.80 -2.30 27.19
CA ASN A 166 3.32 -1.22 28.05
C ASN A 166 1.88 -0.84 27.70
N ALA A 167 1.34 0.19 28.33
CA ALA A 167 -0.04 0.64 28.09
C ALA A 167 -0.20 1.47 26.79
N TYR A 168 0.88 1.76 26.06
CA TYR A 168 0.89 2.57 24.83
C TYR A 168 0.18 3.93 24.96
N GLN A 169 0.32 4.58 26.12
CA GLN A 169 -0.31 5.85 26.46
C GLN A 169 0.66 7.03 26.43
N SER A 170 1.64 6.98 25.52
CA SER A 170 2.59 8.07 25.35
C SER A 170 1.94 9.30 24.72
N GLN A 171 2.42 10.48 25.10
CA GLN A 171 1.99 11.72 24.46
C GLN A 171 2.62 11.88 23.10
N TYR A 172 1.88 12.48 22.16
CA TYR A 172 2.40 12.83 20.85
C TYR A 172 3.27 14.08 20.89
N GLU A 173 4.43 14.00 20.31
CA GLU A 173 5.37 15.08 20.15
C GLU A 173 5.42 15.53 18.69
N LYS A 174 5.65 16.84 18.49
CA LYS A 174 5.89 17.40 17.16
C LYS A 174 7.38 17.42 16.88
N CYS A 175 7.78 16.82 15.78
CA CYS A 175 9.16 16.87 15.30
C CYS A 175 9.21 16.90 13.76
N ARG A 176 10.40 17.02 13.20
CA ARG A 176 10.66 16.77 11.78
C ARG A 176 11.13 15.34 11.62
N LEU A 177 10.90 14.72 10.45
CA LEU A 177 11.36 13.37 10.20
C LEU A 177 12.88 13.21 10.44
N ASN A 178 13.68 14.16 9.96
CA ASN A 178 15.14 14.15 10.15
C ASN A 178 15.59 14.39 11.60
N ALA A 179 14.70 14.86 12.45
CA ALA A 179 14.93 15.07 13.89
C ALA A 179 14.30 14.00 14.77
N LEU A 180 13.71 12.96 14.16
CA LEU A 180 13.09 11.87 14.91
C LEU A 180 14.14 11.11 15.71
N GLY A 181 13.89 10.93 17.01
CA GLY A 181 14.79 10.22 17.91
C GLY A 181 14.91 8.73 17.55
N THR A 182 16.11 8.18 17.70
CA THR A 182 16.43 6.78 17.40
C THR A 182 16.46 5.87 18.62
N GLU A 183 16.37 6.47 19.82
CA GLU A 183 16.52 5.76 21.10
C GLU A 183 15.33 4.86 21.42
N LYS A 184 14.15 5.21 20.94
CA LYS A 184 12.89 4.52 21.24
C LYS A 184 12.11 4.25 19.97
N PRO A 185 11.39 3.12 19.89
CA PRO A 185 10.49 2.88 18.78
C PRO A 185 9.30 3.85 18.79
N VAL A 186 8.83 4.19 17.60
CA VAL A 186 7.66 5.05 17.37
C VAL A 186 6.42 4.19 17.30
N LEU A 187 5.39 4.60 18.01
CA LEU A 187 4.08 3.97 18.03
C LEU A 187 3.26 4.34 16.77
N LEU A 188 2.37 3.44 16.39
CA LEU A 188 1.28 3.74 15.47
C LEU A 188 0.00 4.13 16.26
N PRO A 189 -0.86 4.99 15.67
CA PRO A 189 -0.72 5.66 14.38
C PRO A 189 0.32 6.79 14.40
N LEU A 190 1.06 6.96 13.29
CA LEU A 190 1.95 8.09 13.08
C LEU A 190 1.32 9.05 12.08
N ALA A 191 1.26 10.35 12.41
CA ALA A 191 0.78 11.36 11.48
C ALA A 191 1.94 12.19 10.90
N ALA A 192 1.93 12.41 9.58
CA ALA A 192 2.90 13.20 8.84
C ALA A 192 2.22 14.33 8.06
N ASP A 193 2.73 15.54 8.15
CA ASP A 193 2.32 16.69 7.32
C ASP A 193 3.29 16.82 6.15
N CYS A 194 2.84 16.37 4.99
CA CYS A 194 3.59 16.35 3.73
C CYS A 194 3.36 17.61 2.89
N GLY A 195 2.91 18.70 3.49
CA GLY A 195 2.70 20.00 2.80
C GLY A 195 1.66 19.90 1.69
N ALA A 196 2.03 20.19 0.44
CA ALA A 196 1.12 20.17 -0.70
C ALA A 196 0.51 18.79 -1.00
N ALA A 197 1.20 17.71 -0.63
CA ALA A 197 0.68 16.35 -0.75
C ALA A 197 -0.38 16.02 0.33
N GLY A 198 -0.54 16.87 1.34
CA GLY A 198 -1.51 16.76 2.41
C GLY A 198 -0.97 16.04 3.65
N ARG A 199 -1.90 15.61 4.51
CA ARG A 199 -1.55 14.86 5.72
C ARG A 199 -1.73 13.37 5.51
N VAL A 200 -0.80 12.61 6.05
CA VAL A 200 -0.76 11.15 5.96
C VAL A 200 -0.83 10.56 7.37
N LEU A 201 -1.62 9.54 7.54
CA LEU A 201 -1.65 8.71 8.73
C LEU A 201 -1.12 7.33 8.36
N VAL A 202 -0.04 6.91 9.01
CA VAL A 202 0.46 5.53 8.93
C VAL A 202 -0.16 4.75 10.08
N CYS A 203 -0.83 3.66 9.77
CA CYS A 203 -1.47 2.79 10.76
C CYS A 203 -1.56 1.35 10.24
N GLU A 204 -1.85 0.45 11.15
CA GLU A 204 -2.16 -0.95 10.85
C GLU A 204 -3.67 -1.19 10.96
N ALA A 205 -4.13 -2.24 10.33
CA ALA A 205 -5.49 -2.74 10.44
C ALA A 205 -5.49 -4.27 10.35
N ASP A 206 -6.54 -4.89 10.87
CA ASP A 206 -6.77 -6.34 10.77
C ASP A 206 -5.67 -7.17 11.47
N LEU A 207 -5.26 -6.71 12.66
CA LEU A 207 -4.31 -7.42 13.54
C LEU A 207 -5.06 -8.47 14.37
N GLU A 208 -5.13 -9.69 13.88
CA GLU A 208 -5.77 -10.79 14.60
C GLU A 208 -4.76 -11.64 15.38
N ALA A 209 -3.81 -12.26 14.68
CA ALA A 209 -2.79 -13.14 15.26
C ALA A 209 -1.37 -12.75 14.85
N TYR A 210 -1.14 -11.46 14.62
CA TYR A 210 0.13 -10.89 14.22
C TYR A 210 0.54 -9.76 15.17
N PRO A 211 1.84 -9.63 15.54
CA PRO A 211 2.28 -8.57 16.43
C PRO A 211 2.10 -7.18 15.79
N GLY A 212 1.77 -6.18 16.62
CA GLY A 212 1.70 -4.80 16.18
C GLY A 212 3.06 -4.24 15.76
N MET A 213 3.05 -3.33 14.78
CA MET A 213 4.25 -2.71 14.23
C MET A 213 4.72 -1.54 15.08
N PHE A 214 6.02 -1.46 15.28
CA PHE A 214 6.73 -0.29 15.78
C PHE A 214 7.65 0.22 14.69
N LEU A 215 7.74 1.53 14.55
CA LEU A 215 8.60 2.13 13.54
C LEU A 215 9.90 2.65 14.16
N THR A 216 10.98 2.53 13.42
CA THR A 216 12.28 3.14 13.76
C THR A 216 12.75 4.02 12.61
N PRO A 217 13.46 5.13 12.89
CA PRO A 217 14.05 5.94 11.84
C PRO A 217 15.02 5.13 10.96
N SER A 218 14.97 5.42 9.67
CA SER A 218 15.92 4.91 8.68
C SER A 218 16.42 6.05 7.80
N ALA A 219 17.36 5.80 6.91
CA ALA A 219 17.89 6.84 6.00
C ALA A 219 16.79 7.36 5.06
N GLY A 220 16.20 8.51 5.39
CA GLY A 220 15.15 9.18 4.61
C GLY A 220 13.72 8.72 4.86
N GLY A 221 13.48 7.90 5.89
CA GLY A 221 12.14 7.39 6.19
C GLY A 221 12.03 6.66 7.53
N LEU A 222 11.09 5.73 7.56
CA LEU A 222 10.76 4.87 8.71
C LEU A 222 10.72 3.42 8.26
N ARG A 223 10.99 2.52 9.17
CA ARG A 223 10.88 1.06 8.95
C ARG A 223 10.47 0.35 10.23
#